data_ffd160a7b03f1a6fe8ac80c0b8580e4a
#
_entry.id   ffd160a7b03f1a6fe8ac80c0b8580e4a
#
_cell.length_a   1.000
_cell.length_b   1.000
_cell.length_c   1.000
_cell.angle_alpha   90.00
_cell.angle_beta   90.00
_cell.angle_gamma   90.00
#
_symmetry.space_group_name_H-M   'P 1'
#
loop_
_entity.id
_entity.type
_entity.pdbx_description
1 polymer ?
#
loop_
_entity_poly.entity_id
_entity_poly.type
_entity_poly.pdbx_seq_one_letter_code
_entity_poly.pdbx_strand_id
1 'polypeptide(L)'
;MTIETLPKALLHIASTQPERVALRRKEFGIWRDITWAEYLRKVKYTALGLHALGLSYGEHVSIIGENRPEWLYSALGAVCAGGAWVGIYTTNPAPECEYVVTHSDAVFYICEDEEQLDKALVFREKTPKLRRLIVWEMEGLKHFQDPMLMSFAQLLELGEATDKAQPELFQQLIEQVKPQDTAGIIYTSGTTGPPKGAMLSHENYLWVGQAARQVMYTTRDDETISFLPLNHVYEQIFDIMFHLTVGHTVNFTESTDTVMADMRDVSPTVFHAVPRIWEKYYSAIVLKMADATWIKRTLYNMAIKIGTQYNNKALAKQSIPVHLTLAYHLFYFVVFRKLKKRLGFDRIRFGGSGAAPISHEILKFFQSIGIPIREGYGMTETTGVTHMSDERNFKVGTVGRALPETEVRIAEDGEIVVRHKGIFKGYYKDPEKTAEVLNDGWLHTGDVGEIDDEGYLKLTDRKKDLIITAGGKNIAPQFLENLLKFSPYINDAVVIGDRRKYLTAIIVIDEENVTKYAQDQKVQFTTFATMTKAPEIVDLIQQEVDKVNRQVARVENIRKFRILDKKLYTEDGEVTPTMKVKRKSINEQYKDLIESMYAA
;
A
#
# COMPACT_ATOMS: atom_id res chain seq x y z
N MET A 1 28.49 -17.38 -2.51
CA MET A 1 27.15 -17.84 -2.93
C MET A 1 26.55 -16.71 -3.74
N THR A 2 26.16 -16.95 -4.99
CA THR A 2 25.45 -15.93 -5.80
C THR A 2 24.02 -15.83 -5.28
N ILE A 3 23.57 -14.62 -4.93
CA ILE A 3 22.23 -14.37 -4.35
C ILE A 3 21.26 -14.14 -5.52
N GLU A 4 20.62 -15.20 -5.98
CA GLU A 4 19.74 -15.18 -7.17
C GLU A 4 18.28 -15.53 -6.85
N THR A 5 18.00 -16.00 -5.62
CA THR A 5 16.67 -16.39 -5.18
C THR A 5 16.40 -15.89 -3.76
N LEU A 6 15.13 -15.71 -3.39
CA LEU A 6 14.73 -15.28 -2.05
C LEU A 6 15.22 -16.24 -0.95
N PRO A 7 15.17 -17.59 -1.13
CA PRO A 7 15.76 -18.52 -0.18
C PRO A 7 17.26 -18.26 0.04
N LYS A 8 18.05 -18.06 -1.03
CA LYS A 8 19.49 -17.75 -0.92
C LYS A 8 19.75 -16.40 -0.26
N ALA A 9 18.88 -15.40 -0.50
CA ALA A 9 18.98 -14.09 0.17
C ALA A 9 18.73 -14.22 1.68
N LEU A 10 17.72 -14.96 2.10
CA LEU A 10 17.45 -15.24 3.51
C LEU A 10 18.61 -15.95 4.19
N LEU A 11 19.16 -17.02 3.57
CA LEU A 11 20.34 -17.71 4.08
C LEU A 11 21.54 -16.78 4.25
N HIS A 12 21.79 -15.94 3.24
CA HIS A 12 22.92 -15.01 3.28
C HIS A 12 22.80 -14.03 4.44
N ILE A 13 21.64 -13.38 4.62
CA ILE A 13 21.45 -12.41 5.70
C ILE A 13 21.51 -13.09 7.06
N ALA A 14 20.81 -14.20 7.23
CA ALA A 14 20.81 -14.93 8.50
C ALA A 14 22.20 -15.46 8.89
N SER A 15 23.04 -15.82 7.92
CA SER A 15 24.42 -16.24 8.21
C SER A 15 25.37 -15.09 8.52
N THR A 16 25.14 -13.91 7.95
CA THR A 16 26.02 -12.75 8.14
C THR A 16 25.68 -11.91 9.38
N GLN A 17 24.43 -11.97 9.86
CA GLN A 17 23.97 -11.20 11.02
C GLN A 17 22.96 -11.97 11.89
N PRO A 18 23.29 -13.20 12.36
CA PRO A 18 22.33 -14.12 13.00
C PRO A 18 21.66 -13.54 14.24
N GLU A 19 22.38 -12.76 15.05
CA GLU A 19 21.92 -12.22 16.34
C GLU A 19 21.19 -10.87 16.22
N ARG A 20 21.21 -10.26 15.03
CA ARG A 20 20.45 -9.00 14.84
C ARG A 20 18.95 -9.29 14.82
N VAL A 21 18.18 -8.34 15.32
CA VAL A 21 16.73 -8.36 15.25
C VAL A 21 16.30 -8.22 13.79
N ALA A 22 15.63 -9.24 13.28
CA ALA A 22 15.01 -9.24 11.95
C ALA A 22 13.58 -8.68 12.02
N LEU A 23 12.79 -9.22 12.93
CA LEU A 23 11.38 -8.90 13.07
C LEU A 23 11.08 -8.54 14.53
N ARG A 24 10.10 -7.68 14.73
CA ARG A 24 9.46 -7.45 16.03
C ARG A 24 7.97 -7.61 15.89
N ARG A 25 7.35 -8.24 16.87
CA ARG A 25 5.90 -8.33 16.97
C ARG A 25 5.44 -7.75 18.29
N LYS A 26 4.36 -6.96 18.25
CA LYS A 26 3.69 -6.51 19.46
C LYS A 26 2.58 -7.49 19.83
N GLU A 27 2.59 -7.95 21.08
CA GLU A 27 1.57 -8.83 21.65
C GLU A 27 1.22 -8.36 23.05
N PHE A 28 -0.06 -8.13 23.34
CA PHE A 28 -0.54 -7.62 24.62
C PHE A 28 0.25 -6.38 25.09
N GLY A 29 0.55 -5.48 24.15
CA GLY A 29 1.29 -4.25 24.41
C GLY A 29 2.81 -4.41 24.56
N ILE A 30 3.37 -5.61 24.42
CA ILE A 30 4.80 -5.90 24.62
C ILE A 30 5.46 -6.27 23.29
N TRP A 31 6.53 -5.55 22.94
CA TRP A 31 7.36 -5.87 21.78
C TRP A 31 8.25 -7.08 22.04
N ARG A 32 8.21 -8.06 21.14
CA ARG A 32 9.04 -9.27 21.16
C ARG A 32 9.98 -9.25 19.96
N ASP A 33 11.26 -9.38 20.22
CA ASP A 33 12.31 -9.44 19.22
C ASP A 33 12.43 -10.86 18.68
N ILE A 34 12.65 -10.96 17.36
CA ILE A 34 12.93 -12.20 16.63
C ILE A 34 14.21 -11.97 15.83
N THR A 35 15.25 -12.74 16.13
CA THR A 35 16.55 -12.62 15.47
C THR A 35 16.52 -13.26 14.07
N TRP A 36 17.51 -12.92 13.21
CA TRP A 36 17.65 -13.56 11.90
C TRP A 36 17.84 -15.08 12.02
N ALA A 37 18.55 -15.55 13.04
CA ALA A 37 18.72 -16.99 13.29
C ALA A 37 17.37 -17.66 13.62
N GLU A 38 16.55 -17.03 14.46
CA GLU A 38 15.22 -17.54 14.80
C GLU A 38 14.27 -17.48 13.61
N TYR A 39 14.31 -16.40 12.85
CA TYR A 39 13.52 -16.24 11.63
C TYR A 39 13.84 -17.35 10.62
N LEU A 40 15.12 -17.57 10.31
CA LEU A 40 15.55 -18.64 9.40
C LEU A 40 15.09 -20.01 9.91
N ARG A 41 15.20 -20.29 11.21
CA ARG A 41 14.75 -21.55 11.82
C ARG A 41 13.26 -21.78 11.61
N LYS A 42 12.42 -20.74 11.83
CA LYS A 42 10.96 -20.82 11.61
C LYS A 42 10.63 -21.07 10.15
N VAL A 43 11.27 -20.35 9.23
CA VAL A 43 11.12 -20.56 7.77
C VAL A 43 11.56 -21.96 7.36
N LYS A 44 12.71 -22.43 7.87
CA LYS A 44 13.23 -23.79 7.62
C LYS A 44 12.22 -24.87 8.03
N TYR A 45 11.68 -24.77 9.25
CA TYR A 45 10.71 -25.76 9.73
C TYR A 45 9.38 -25.66 9.00
N THR A 46 8.94 -24.47 8.58
CA THR A 46 7.78 -24.31 7.73
C THR A 46 7.99 -25.00 6.37
N ALA A 47 9.14 -24.77 5.72
CA ALA A 47 9.47 -25.40 4.44
C ALA A 47 9.51 -26.92 4.50
N LEU A 48 10.21 -27.46 5.50
CA LEU A 48 10.33 -28.91 5.69
C LEU A 48 8.99 -29.56 6.09
N GLY A 49 8.17 -28.87 6.89
CA GLY A 49 6.82 -29.31 7.24
C GLY A 49 5.90 -29.37 6.01
N LEU A 50 5.89 -28.31 5.17
CA LEU A 50 5.12 -28.29 3.91
C LEU A 50 5.60 -29.37 2.95
N HIS A 51 6.91 -29.58 2.82
CA HIS A 51 7.48 -30.66 2.02
C HIS A 51 7.03 -32.05 2.54
N ALA A 52 7.08 -32.28 3.85
CA ALA A 52 6.63 -33.53 4.47
C ALA A 52 5.12 -33.78 4.27
N LEU A 53 4.31 -32.73 4.18
CA LEU A 53 2.90 -32.79 3.81
C LEU A 53 2.66 -33.00 2.31
N GLY A 54 3.74 -33.09 1.50
CA GLY A 54 3.70 -33.36 0.08
C GLY A 54 3.62 -32.11 -0.82
N LEU A 55 4.08 -30.94 -0.36
CA LEU A 55 4.26 -29.81 -1.26
C LEU A 55 5.31 -30.17 -2.32
N SER A 56 4.92 -30.15 -3.57
CA SER A 56 5.78 -30.43 -4.71
C SER A 56 6.31 -29.15 -5.34
N TYR A 57 7.42 -29.26 -6.06
CA TYR A 57 8.02 -28.14 -6.77
C TYR A 57 7.02 -27.49 -7.75
N GLY A 58 6.90 -26.18 -7.68
CA GLY A 58 5.99 -25.37 -8.51
C GLY A 58 4.53 -25.37 -8.06
N GLU A 59 4.18 -26.04 -6.95
CA GLU A 59 2.83 -25.95 -6.37
C GLU A 59 2.65 -24.66 -5.55
N HIS A 60 1.40 -24.32 -5.24
CA HIS A 60 1.06 -23.04 -4.62
C HIS A 60 0.46 -23.21 -3.22
N VAL A 61 0.76 -22.24 -2.36
CA VAL A 61 0.28 -22.15 -0.97
C VAL A 61 -0.47 -20.84 -0.80
N SER A 62 -1.77 -20.89 -0.55
CA SER A 62 -2.58 -19.71 -0.23
C SER A 62 -2.34 -19.26 1.20
N ILE A 63 -2.22 -17.95 1.41
CA ILE A 63 -2.00 -17.34 2.72
C ILE A 63 -3.02 -16.21 2.92
N ILE A 64 -3.77 -16.25 4.02
CA ILE A 64 -4.74 -15.24 4.41
C ILE A 64 -4.58 -14.90 5.89
N GLY A 65 -4.33 -13.67 6.20
CA GLY A 65 -4.16 -13.16 7.56
C GLY A 65 -3.57 -11.76 7.58
N GLU A 66 -3.67 -11.11 8.71
CA GLU A 66 -3.09 -9.80 8.98
C GLU A 66 -1.55 -9.86 9.01
N ASN A 67 -0.92 -8.70 9.03
CA ASN A 67 0.53 -8.61 9.03
C ASN A 67 1.13 -9.13 10.33
N ARG A 68 1.86 -10.23 10.23
CA ARG A 68 2.54 -10.88 11.37
C ARG A 68 3.70 -11.77 10.88
N PRO A 69 4.64 -12.13 11.75
CA PRO A 69 5.78 -12.97 11.39
C PRO A 69 5.39 -14.28 10.69
N GLU A 70 4.28 -14.91 11.10
CA GLU A 70 3.79 -16.17 10.54
C GLU A 70 3.42 -16.06 9.06
N TRP A 71 2.99 -14.87 8.61
CA TRP A 71 2.77 -14.61 7.19
C TRP A 71 4.08 -14.77 6.40
N LEU A 72 5.16 -14.14 6.87
CA LEU A 72 6.48 -14.24 6.25
C LEU A 72 7.06 -15.65 6.37
N TYR A 73 6.85 -16.35 7.52
CA TYR A 73 7.28 -17.75 7.67
C TYR A 73 6.58 -18.64 6.65
N SER A 74 5.29 -18.44 6.43
CA SER A 74 4.49 -19.21 5.47
C SER A 74 4.93 -18.95 4.03
N ALA A 75 5.09 -17.68 3.64
CA ALA A 75 5.50 -17.30 2.29
C ALA A 75 6.92 -17.77 1.95
N LEU A 76 7.89 -17.45 2.83
CA LEU A 76 9.29 -17.87 2.60
C LEU A 76 9.46 -19.38 2.79
N GLY A 77 8.70 -20.01 3.68
CA GLY A 77 8.66 -21.47 3.80
C GLY A 77 8.20 -22.15 2.52
N ALA A 78 7.14 -21.65 1.90
CA ALA A 78 6.64 -22.17 0.64
C ALA A 78 7.71 -22.12 -0.47
N VAL A 79 8.39 -20.97 -0.65
CA VAL A 79 9.42 -20.85 -1.70
C VAL A 79 10.72 -21.58 -1.36
N CYS A 80 11.07 -21.73 -0.08
CA CYS A 80 12.20 -22.57 0.31
C CYS A 80 11.95 -24.06 0.01
N ALA A 81 10.68 -24.50 0.00
CA ALA A 81 10.28 -25.84 -0.42
C ALA A 81 10.08 -25.97 -1.94
N GLY A 82 10.36 -24.92 -2.73
CA GLY A 82 10.22 -24.90 -4.18
C GLY A 82 8.82 -24.58 -4.69
N GLY A 83 7.89 -24.16 -3.81
CA GLY A 83 6.55 -23.67 -4.17
C GLY A 83 6.48 -22.17 -4.37
N ALA A 84 5.26 -21.62 -4.47
CA ALA A 84 5.00 -20.20 -4.51
C ALA A 84 3.85 -19.82 -3.56
N TRP A 85 3.90 -18.61 -2.97
CA TRP A 85 2.77 -18.13 -2.16
C TRP A 85 1.71 -17.45 -3.02
N VAL A 86 0.47 -17.48 -2.52
CA VAL A 86 -0.67 -16.76 -3.09
C VAL A 86 -1.35 -15.99 -1.95
N GLY A 87 -1.15 -14.68 -1.90
CA GLY A 87 -1.75 -13.84 -0.86
C GLY A 87 -3.24 -13.56 -1.12
N ILE A 88 -4.06 -13.69 -0.08
CA ILE A 88 -5.49 -13.39 -0.09
C ILE A 88 -5.77 -12.29 0.93
N TYR A 89 -6.61 -11.30 0.59
CA TYR A 89 -7.02 -10.25 1.52
C TYR A 89 -7.95 -10.80 2.60
N THR A 90 -7.72 -10.41 3.85
CA THR A 90 -8.59 -10.78 4.99
C THR A 90 -10.01 -10.28 4.83
N THR A 91 -10.19 -9.18 4.10
CA THR A 91 -11.50 -8.59 3.78
C THR A 91 -12.24 -9.29 2.64
N ASN A 92 -11.62 -10.26 1.94
CA ASN A 92 -12.31 -10.98 0.89
C ASN A 92 -13.38 -11.92 1.47
N PRO A 93 -14.61 -11.89 0.95
CA PRO A 93 -15.63 -12.85 1.33
C PRO A 93 -15.31 -14.26 0.81
N ALA A 94 -15.95 -15.29 1.38
CA ALA A 94 -15.69 -16.68 1.03
C ALA A 94 -15.73 -16.99 -0.49
N PRO A 95 -16.65 -16.44 -1.32
CA PRO A 95 -16.65 -16.70 -2.76
C PRO A 95 -15.39 -16.15 -3.48
N GLU A 96 -14.84 -15.03 -3.04
CA GLU A 96 -13.60 -14.50 -3.61
C GLU A 96 -12.38 -15.33 -3.17
N CYS A 97 -12.37 -15.80 -1.91
CA CYS A 97 -11.36 -16.74 -1.43
C CYS A 97 -11.42 -18.06 -2.22
N GLU A 98 -12.63 -18.62 -2.44
CA GLU A 98 -12.85 -19.81 -3.29
C GLU A 98 -12.26 -19.61 -4.69
N TYR A 99 -12.55 -18.45 -5.30
CA TYR A 99 -12.02 -18.13 -6.62
C TYR A 99 -10.48 -18.13 -6.64
N VAL A 100 -9.85 -17.43 -5.70
CA VAL A 100 -8.39 -17.32 -5.66
C VAL A 100 -7.74 -18.70 -5.43
N VAL A 101 -8.23 -19.48 -4.46
CA VAL A 101 -7.69 -20.81 -4.13
C VAL A 101 -7.85 -21.77 -5.31
N THR A 102 -9.04 -21.79 -5.94
CA THR A 102 -9.33 -22.67 -7.08
C THR A 102 -8.55 -22.28 -8.32
N HIS A 103 -8.55 -20.98 -8.67
CA HIS A 103 -7.88 -20.48 -9.86
C HIS A 103 -6.36 -20.64 -9.77
N SER A 104 -5.78 -20.38 -8.58
CA SER A 104 -4.34 -20.53 -8.34
C SER A 104 -3.88 -21.98 -8.23
N ASP A 105 -4.78 -22.98 -8.20
CA ASP A 105 -4.44 -24.38 -7.91
C ASP A 105 -3.72 -24.57 -6.57
N ALA A 106 -4.02 -23.75 -5.56
CA ALA A 106 -3.38 -23.87 -4.27
C ALA A 106 -3.67 -25.22 -3.61
N VAL A 107 -2.61 -25.84 -3.07
CA VAL A 107 -2.69 -27.15 -2.42
C VAL A 107 -2.75 -27.06 -0.89
N PHE A 108 -2.36 -25.93 -0.33
CA PHE A 108 -2.49 -25.61 1.07
C PHE A 108 -3.13 -24.24 1.26
N TYR A 109 -3.94 -24.12 2.30
CA TYR A 109 -4.54 -22.87 2.75
C TYR A 109 -4.04 -22.58 4.17
N ILE A 110 -3.19 -21.58 4.31
CA ILE A 110 -2.66 -21.14 5.60
C ILE A 110 -3.41 -19.89 5.99
N CYS A 111 -4.06 -19.89 7.15
CA CYS A 111 -4.89 -18.80 7.60
C CYS A 111 -4.56 -18.39 9.05
N GLU A 112 -4.98 -17.18 9.40
CA GLU A 112 -4.68 -16.59 10.69
C GLU A 112 -5.45 -17.28 11.82
N ASP A 113 -6.77 -17.29 11.73
CA ASP A 113 -7.68 -17.60 12.82
C ASP A 113 -8.95 -18.33 12.39
N GLU A 114 -9.90 -18.45 13.32
CA GLU A 114 -11.22 -19.04 13.08
C GLU A 114 -11.99 -18.33 11.97
N GLU A 115 -12.00 -16.99 11.93
CA GLU A 115 -12.72 -16.22 10.92
C GLU A 115 -12.25 -16.57 9.50
N GLN A 116 -10.93 -16.62 9.31
CA GLN A 116 -10.37 -16.94 8.00
C GLN A 116 -10.50 -18.44 7.66
N LEU A 117 -10.52 -19.30 8.67
CA LEU A 117 -10.80 -20.73 8.49
C LEU A 117 -12.24 -20.96 8.04
N ASP A 118 -13.21 -20.29 8.63
CA ASP A 118 -14.63 -20.42 8.30
C ASP A 118 -14.89 -20.18 6.81
N LYS A 119 -14.19 -19.22 6.22
CA LYS A 119 -14.25 -18.99 4.77
C LYS A 119 -13.84 -20.24 3.97
N ALA A 120 -12.76 -20.91 4.38
CA ALA A 120 -12.28 -22.12 3.71
C ALA A 120 -13.23 -23.31 3.89
N LEU A 121 -13.87 -23.44 5.05
CA LEU A 121 -14.84 -24.49 5.33
C LEU A 121 -16.05 -24.42 4.40
N VAL A 122 -16.43 -23.23 3.92
CA VAL A 122 -17.53 -23.06 2.95
C VAL A 122 -17.21 -23.65 1.58
N PHE A 123 -15.94 -23.59 1.14
CA PHE A 123 -15.58 -23.95 -0.23
C PHE A 123 -14.62 -25.15 -0.38
N ARG A 124 -14.07 -25.69 0.70
CA ARG A 124 -13.04 -26.75 0.65
C ARG A 124 -13.44 -27.97 -0.19
N GLU A 125 -14.71 -28.35 -0.16
CA GLU A 125 -15.21 -29.48 -0.95
C GLU A 125 -15.23 -29.19 -2.46
N LYS A 126 -15.25 -27.93 -2.84
CA LYS A 126 -15.20 -27.48 -4.24
C LYS A 126 -13.75 -27.25 -4.73
N THR A 127 -12.77 -27.39 -3.87
CA THR A 127 -11.34 -27.19 -4.16
C THR A 127 -10.56 -28.51 -4.04
N PRO A 128 -10.69 -29.45 -5.00
CA PRO A 128 -10.20 -30.81 -4.85
C PRO A 128 -8.67 -30.93 -4.77
N LYS A 129 -7.93 -29.91 -5.13
CA LYS A 129 -6.48 -29.85 -4.99
C LYS A 129 -6.02 -29.51 -3.57
N LEU A 130 -6.90 -28.94 -2.76
CA LEU A 130 -6.59 -28.51 -1.41
C LEU A 130 -6.40 -29.73 -0.48
N ARG A 131 -5.24 -29.85 0.14
CA ARG A 131 -4.84 -31.02 0.95
C ARG A 131 -4.91 -30.74 2.45
N ARG A 132 -4.60 -29.50 2.90
CA ARG A 132 -4.57 -29.11 4.32
C ARG A 132 -5.01 -27.66 4.50
N LEU A 133 -5.64 -27.42 5.65
CA LEU A 133 -5.94 -26.12 6.23
C LEU A 133 -5.02 -25.95 7.44
N ILE A 134 -4.21 -24.90 7.46
CA ILE A 134 -3.20 -24.67 8.50
C ILE A 134 -3.51 -23.34 9.17
N VAL A 135 -3.70 -23.34 10.48
CA VAL A 135 -4.13 -22.15 11.23
C VAL A 135 -3.04 -21.67 12.17
N TRP A 136 -2.74 -20.37 12.16
CA TRP A 136 -1.74 -19.79 13.06
C TRP A 136 -2.25 -19.73 14.50
N GLU A 137 -3.48 -19.24 14.72
CA GLU A 137 -4.11 -19.11 16.03
C GLU A 137 -5.25 -20.10 16.23
N MET A 138 -5.11 -20.94 17.23
CA MET A 138 -6.07 -22.02 17.54
C MET A 138 -7.00 -21.66 18.70
N GLU A 139 -7.07 -20.39 19.11
CA GLU A 139 -7.77 -20.04 20.35
C GLU A 139 -9.28 -20.39 20.29
N GLY A 140 -9.99 -20.01 19.24
CA GLY A 140 -11.41 -20.35 19.02
C GLY A 140 -11.65 -21.81 18.61
N LEU A 141 -10.60 -22.55 18.23
CA LEU A 141 -10.68 -23.86 17.57
C LEU A 141 -10.35 -25.04 18.49
N LYS A 142 -10.24 -24.85 19.80
CA LYS A 142 -9.78 -25.89 20.77
C LYS A 142 -10.59 -27.17 20.74
N HIS A 143 -11.87 -27.10 20.37
CA HIS A 143 -12.78 -28.24 20.31
C HIS A 143 -13.18 -28.62 18.87
N PHE A 144 -12.70 -27.87 17.88
CA PHE A 144 -12.99 -28.15 16.47
C PHE A 144 -12.04 -29.23 15.95
N GLN A 145 -12.61 -30.28 15.33
CA GLN A 145 -11.86 -31.38 14.77
C GLN A 145 -12.22 -31.56 13.30
N ASP A 146 -11.22 -31.52 12.46
CA ASP A 146 -11.36 -31.76 11.01
C ASP A 146 -10.10 -32.47 10.51
N PRO A 147 -10.24 -33.53 9.68
CA PRO A 147 -9.09 -34.27 9.16
C PRO A 147 -8.12 -33.43 8.32
N MET A 148 -8.60 -32.35 7.70
CA MET A 148 -7.76 -31.43 6.91
C MET A 148 -7.07 -30.37 7.77
N LEU A 149 -7.57 -30.12 8.99
CA LEU A 149 -7.06 -29.05 9.86
C LEU A 149 -5.81 -29.47 10.59
N MET A 150 -4.84 -28.56 10.68
CA MET A 150 -3.72 -28.62 11.60
C MET A 150 -3.31 -27.23 12.07
N SER A 151 -2.69 -27.14 13.23
CA SER A 151 -2.11 -25.90 13.70
C SER A 151 -0.75 -25.62 13.03
N PHE A 152 -0.37 -24.35 12.95
CA PHE A 152 0.96 -23.96 12.48
C PHE A 152 2.08 -24.49 13.41
N ALA A 153 1.79 -24.62 14.70
CA ALA A 153 2.70 -25.25 15.64
C ALA A 153 3.00 -26.72 15.26
N GLN A 154 1.96 -27.49 14.92
CA GLN A 154 2.13 -28.88 14.42
C GLN A 154 2.92 -28.93 13.11
N LEU A 155 2.73 -27.96 12.21
CA LEU A 155 3.53 -27.85 10.99
C LEU A 155 5.02 -27.65 11.32
N LEU A 156 5.33 -26.76 12.27
CA LEU A 156 6.70 -26.52 12.72
C LEU A 156 7.33 -27.73 13.39
N GLU A 157 6.58 -28.47 14.23
CA GLU A 157 7.03 -29.73 14.86
C GLU A 157 7.33 -30.80 13.79
N LEU A 158 6.47 -30.93 12.78
CA LEU A 158 6.71 -31.85 11.65
C LEU A 158 7.97 -31.45 10.89
N GLY A 159 8.16 -30.15 10.65
CA GLY A 159 9.38 -29.63 10.00
C GLY A 159 10.65 -29.88 10.81
N GLU A 160 10.60 -29.70 12.14
CA GLU A 160 11.72 -30.01 13.03
C GLU A 160 12.06 -31.51 13.04
N ALA A 161 11.05 -32.36 13.07
CA ALA A 161 11.23 -33.81 12.97
C ALA A 161 11.86 -34.22 11.63
N THR A 162 11.43 -33.59 10.54
CA THR A 162 11.99 -33.80 9.19
C THR A 162 13.45 -33.33 9.12
N ASP A 163 13.78 -32.19 9.71
CA ASP A 163 15.15 -31.68 9.77
C ASP A 163 16.09 -32.63 10.51
N LYS A 164 15.63 -33.17 11.66
CA LYS A 164 16.40 -34.19 12.42
C LYS A 164 16.63 -35.48 11.65
N ALA A 165 15.64 -35.90 10.87
CA ALA A 165 15.70 -37.12 10.07
C ALA A 165 16.54 -36.94 8.80
N GLN A 166 16.51 -35.77 8.20
CA GLN A 166 17.15 -35.45 6.90
C GLN A 166 17.82 -34.05 6.97
N PRO A 167 18.96 -33.89 7.64
CA PRO A 167 19.59 -32.58 7.89
C PRO A 167 19.96 -31.80 6.62
N GLU A 168 20.27 -32.50 5.51
CA GLU A 168 20.67 -31.88 4.25
C GLU A 168 19.48 -31.49 3.35
N LEU A 169 18.27 -31.95 3.66
CA LEU A 169 17.10 -31.78 2.81
C LEU A 169 16.77 -30.30 2.54
N PHE A 170 16.83 -29.46 3.57
CA PHE A 170 16.57 -28.03 3.43
C PHE A 170 17.51 -27.36 2.42
N GLN A 171 18.80 -27.67 2.51
CA GLN A 171 19.79 -27.15 1.57
C GLN A 171 19.51 -27.64 0.14
N GLN A 172 19.19 -28.92 -0.01
CA GLN A 172 18.84 -29.51 -1.32
C GLN A 172 17.62 -28.85 -1.95
N LEU A 173 16.57 -28.57 -1.16
CA LEU A 173 15.37 -27.88 -1.63
C LEU A 173 15.69 -26.46 -2.14
N ILE A 174 16.46 -25.69 -1.38
CA ILE A 174 16.87 -24.33 -1.77
C ILE A 174 17.71 -24.31 -3.05
N GLU A 175 18.59 -25.28 -3.23
CA GLU A 175 19.46 -25.36 -4.41
C GLU A 175 18.70 -25.66 -5.72
N GLN A 176 17.53 -26.28 -5.63
CA GLN A 176 16.67 -26.56 -6.78
C GLN A 176 15.95 -25.29 -7.28
N VAL A 177 15.74 -24.31 -6.41
CA VAL A 177 15.00 -23.07 -6.74
C VAL A 177 15.77 -22.21 -7.71
N LYS A 178 15.12 -21.81 -8.81
CA LYS A 178 15.71 -21.01 -9.89
C LYS A 178 15.23 -19.55 -9.82
N PRO A 179 16.04 -18.59 -10.31
CA PRO A 179 15.67 -17.17 -10.33
C PRO A 179 14.34 -16.88 -11.05
N GLN A 180 14.03 -17.63 -12.11
CA GLN A 180 12.84 -17.47 -12.94
C GLN A 180 11.62 -18.20 -12.41
N ASP A 181 11.74 -19.00 -11.34
CA ASP A 181 10.58 -19.63 -10.71
C ASP A 181 9.67 -18.57 -10.12
N THR A 182 8.37 -18.85 -10.12
CA THR A 182 7.39 -17.98 -9.49
C THR A 182 7.58 -18.05 -7.97
N ALA A 183 7.85 -16.92 -7.35
CA ALA A 183 7.93 -16.80 -5.90
C ALA A 183 6.55 -16.49 -5.30
N GLY A 184 5.81 -15.57 -5.92
CA GLY A 184 4.49 -15.19 -5.47
C GLY A 184 3.53 -14.90 -6.61
N ILE A 185 2.24 -15.12 -6.35
CA ILE A 185 1.14 -14.73 -7.24
C ILE A 185 0.27 -13.73 -6.49
N ILE A 186 0.16 -12.53 -7.04
CA ILE A 186 -0.62 -11.45 -6.45
C ILE A 186 -1.87 -11.22 -7.28
N TYR A 187 -3.04 -11.42 -6.66
CA TYR A 187 -4.30 -11.18 -7.32
C TYR A 187 -4.66 -9.70 -7.33
N THR A 188 -4.80 -9.14 -8.53
CA THR A 188 -5.17 -7.74 -8.73
C THR A 188 -6.63 -7.65 -9.16
N SER A 189 -7.41 -6.79 -8.50
CA SER A 189 -8.76 -6.47 -8.93
C SER A 189 -8.69 -5.62 -10.20
N GLY A 190 -8.90 -6.25 -11.36
CA GLY A 190 -9.12 -5.52 -12.61
C GLY A 190 -10.38 -4.66 -12.51
N THR A 191 -10.47 -3.60 -13.33
CA THR A 191 -11.70 -2.76 -13.40
C THR A 191 -12.86 -3.48 -14.08
N THR A 192 -12.59 -4.62 -14.71
CA THR A 192 -13.58 -5.44 -15.43
C THR A 192 -13.23 -6.91 -15.27
N GLY A 193 -14.15 -7.72 -14.72
CA GLY A 193 -14.00 -9.15 -14.58
C GLY A 193 -13.36 -9.61 -13.25
N PRO A 194 -13.13 -10.93 -13.10
CA PRO A 194 -12.54 -11.50 -11.90
C PRO A 194 -11.09 -11.07 -11.71
N PRO A 195 -10.55 -11.13 -10.47
CA PRO A 195 -9.16 -10.79 -10.18
C PRO A 195 -8.18 -11.65 -11.00
N LYS A 196 -7.07 -11.04 -11.45
CA LYS A 196 -6.02 -11.71 -12.22
C LYS A 196 -4.79 -11.96 -11.32
N GLY A 197 -4.22 -13.15 -11.42
CA GLY A 197 -3.03 -13.52 -10.65
C GLY A 197 -1.73 -13.13 -11.37
N ALA A 198 -1.11 -12.03 -10.99
CA ALA A 198 0.19 -11.62 -11.52
C ALA A 198 1.31 -12.48 -10.94
N MET A 199 2.07 -13.17 -11.78
CA MET A 199 3.18 -14.04 -11.38
C MET A 199 4.48 -13.25 -11.27
N LEU A 200 5.08 -13.23 -10.08
CA LEU A 200 6.34 -12.58 -9.80
C LEU A 200 7.42 -13.62 -9.48
N SER A 201 8.58 -13.52 -10.16
CA SER A 201 9.70 -14.43 -9.97
C SER A 201 10.63 -13.98 -8.83
N HIS A 202 11.49 -14.89 -8.36
CA HIS A 202 12.57 -14.53 -7.42
C HIS A 202 13.47 -13.41 -7.96
N GLU A 203 13.79 -13.47 -9.26
CA GLU A 203 14.59 -12.42 -9.92
C GLU A 203 13.89 -11.06 -9.89
N ASN A 204 12.57 -11.02 -10.12
CA ASN A 204 11.78 -9.77 -10.04
C ASN A 204 11.92 -9.12 -8.66
N TYR A 205 11.67 -9.90 -7.59
CA TYR A 205 11.76 -9.41 -6.20
C TYR A 205 13.15 -8.88 -5.86
N LEU A 206 14.19 -9.65 -6.17
CA LEU A 206 15.56 -9.27 -5.83
C LEU A 206 16.04 -8.07 -6.63
N TRP A 207 15.69 -7.99 -7.91
CA TRP A 207 16.05 -6.85 -8.75
C TRP A 207 15.42 -5.55 -8.21
N VAL A 208 14.12 -5.56 -7.88
CA VAL A 208 13.45 -4.38 -7.30
C VAL A 208 14.09 -3.98 -5.98
N GLY A 209 14.34 -4.93 -5.07
CA GLY A 209 15.02 -4.65 -3.81
C GLY A 209 16.39 -3.98 -4.00
N GLN A 210 17.18 -4.46 -4.96
CA GLN A 210 18.52 -3.92 -5.26
C GLN A 210 18.45 -2.54 -5.95
N ALA A 211 17.56 -2.37 -6.93
CA ALA A 211 17.43 -1.13 -7.68
C ALA A 211 16.86 0.02 -6.80
N ALA A 212 15.79 -0.25 -6.06
CA ALA A 212 15.17 0.75 -5.21
C ALA A 212 16.03 1.13 -3.99
N ARG A 213 16.83 0.18 -3.46
CA ARG A 213 17.81 0.47 -2.40
C ARG A 213 18.80 1.59 -2.81
N GLN A 214 19.20 1.63 -4.08
CA GLN A 214 20.15 2.65 -4.56
C GLN A 214 19.55 4.06 -4.53
N VAL A 215 18.23 4.17 -4.61
CA VAL A 215 17.47 5.44 -4.61
C VAL A 215 17.10 5.86 -3.19
N MET A 216 16.71 4.90 -2.33
CA MET A 216 16.29 5.15 -0.95
C MET A 216 17.44 5.14 0.05
N TYR A 217 18.63 4.70 -0.34
CA TYR A 217 19.79 4.53 0.55
C TYR A 217 19.50 3.72 1.81
N THR A 218 18.63 2.70 1.69
CA THR A 218 18.23 1.84 2.81
C THR A 218 19.40 1.02 3.33
N THR A 219 19.48 0.89 4.65
CA THR A 219 20.55 0.19 5.34
C THR A 219 19.99 -0.82 6.35
N ARG A 220 20.84 -1.70 6.86
CA ARG A 220 20.47 -2.65 7.91
C ARG A 220 20.09 -1.99 9.26
N ASP A 221 20.41 -0.71 9.44
CA ASP A 221 20.12 0.03 10.67
C ASP A 221 18.78 0.77 10.58
N ASP A 222 18.09 0.65 9.45
CA ASP A 222 16.74 1.16 9.29
C ASP A 222 15.72 0.26 10.00
N GLU A 223 14.62 0.88 10.38
CA GLU A 223 13.45 0.21 10.94
C GLU A 223 12.20 0.65 10.21
N THR A 224 11.37 -0.31 9.82
CA THR A 224 10.06 -0.09 9.22
C THR A 224 8.95 -0.54 10.16
N ILE A 225 7.73 -0.16 9.86
CA ILE A 225 6.53 -0.68 10.52
C ILE A 225 5.62 -1.30 9.46
N SER A 226 5.22 -2.54 9.69
CA SER A 226 4.38 -3.34 8.81
C SER A 226 2.92 -3.20 9.21
N PHE A 227 2.08 -2.67 8.30
CA PHE A 227 0.65 -2.46 8.56
C PHE A 227 -0.21 -2.39 7.29
N LEU A 228 0.37 -2.15 6.10
CA LEU A 228 -0.36 -2.31 4.84
C LEU A 228 -0.46 -3.81 4.53
N PRO A 229 -1.50 -4.28 3.85
CA PRO A 229 -1.67 -5.72 3.63
C PRO A 229 -0.47 -6.39 2.96
N LEU A 230 0.09 -7.43 3.57
CA LEU A 230 1.24 -8.20 3.05
C LEU A 230 0.95 -8.94 1.74
N ASN A 231 -0.31 -9.19 1.42
CA ASN A 231 -0.72 -9.72 0.12
C ASN A 231 -0.66 -8.67 -1.00
N HIS A 232 -0.44 -7.39 -0.67
CA HIS A 232 -0.23 -6.33 -1.65
C HIS A 232 1.26 -6.09 -1.92
N VAL A 233 1.65 -5.96 -3.18
CA VAL A 233 3.06 -5.80 -3.59
C VAL A 233 3.74 -4.60 -2.93
N TYR A 234 3.01 -3.54 -2.58
CA TYR A 234 3.58 -2.34 -1.96
C TYR A 234 4.17 -2.64 -0.58
N GLU A 235 3.49 -3.41 0.28
CA GLU A 235 4.05 -3.83 1.56
C GLU A 235 5.23 -4.79 1.36
N GLN A 236 5.14 -5.68 0.37
CA GLN A 236 6.21 -6.64 0.07
C GLN A 236 7.53 -5.97 -0.35
N ILE A 237 7.49 -4.72 -0.88
CA ILE A 237 8.72 -3.95 -1.15
C ILE A 237 9.54 -3.80 0.13
N PHE A 238 8.89 -3.48 1.24
CA PHE A 238 9.56 -3.19 2.52
C PHE A 238 9.81 -4.46 3.33
N ASP A 239 8.83 -5.34 3.41
CA ASP A 239 8.86 -6.51 4.31
C ASP A 239 9.49 -7.76 3.68
N ILE A 240 9.66 -7.79 2.35
CA ILE A 240 10.34 -8.89 1.64
C ILE A 240 11.55 -8.38 0.86
N MET A 241 11.34 -7.45 -0.10
CA MET A 241 12.40 -7.08 -1.04
C MET A 241 13.56 -6.34 -0.34
N PHE A 242 13.28 -5.25 0.38
CA PHE A 242 14.31 -4.56 1.16
C PHE A 242 14.79 -5.38 2.33
N HIS A 243 13.88 -6.04 3.04
CA HIS A 243 14.21 -6.86 4.19
C HIS A 243 15.26 -7.92 3.85
N LEU A 244 15.06 -8.66 2.77
CA LEU A 244 16.01 -9.67 2.30
C LEU A 244 17.22 -9.12 1.52
N THR A 245 17.20 -7.83 1.14
CA THR A 245 18.33 -7.20 0.43
C THR A 245 19.29 -6.50 1.38
N VAL A 246 18.81 -5.85 2.44
CA VAL A 246 19.64 -5.04 3.34
C VAL A 246 19.65 -5.52 4.79
N GLY A 247 18.64 -6.28 5.22
CA GLY A 247 18.55 -6.83 6.57
C GLY A 247 18.11 -5.83 7.64
N HIS A 248 17.26 -4.88 7.30
CA HIS A 248 16.66 -3.97 8.27
C HIS A 248 15.61 -4.66 9.16
N THR A 249 15.20 -4.01 10.25
CA THR A 249 14.19 -4.55 11.17
C THR A 249 12.79 -4.18 10.71
N VAL A 250 11.89 -5.16 10.61
CA VAL A 250 10.44 -4.98 10.37
C VAL A 250 9.68 -5.11 11.69
N ASN A 251 8.86 -4.12 12.02
CA ASN A 251 8.06 -4.10 13.24
C ASN A 251 6.57 -4.31 12.88
N PHE A 252 5.98 -5.42 13.31
CA PHE A 252 4.55 -5.72 13.11
C PHE A 252 3.71 -5.05 14.18
N THR A 253 2.72 -4.26 13.77
CA THR A 253 1.74 -3.66 14.68
C THR A 253 0.89 -4.74 15.37
N GLU A 254 0.36 -4.41 16.54
CA GLU A 254 -0.53 -5.34 17.26
C GLU A 254 -1.86 -5.55 16.51
N SER A 255 -2.39 -4.46 15.94
CA SER A 255 -3.57 -4.47 15.09
C SER A 255 -3.60 -3.24 14.18
N THR A 256 -4.50 -3.22 13.21
CA THR A 256 -4.73 -2.06 12.35
C THR A 256 -5.21 -0.82 13.13
N ASP A 257 -5.91 -1.01 14.25
CA ASP A 257 -6.39 0.07 15.12
C ASP A 257 -5.27 0.68 15.97
N THR A 258 -4.23 -0.08 16.29
CA THR A 258 -3.12 0.37 17.14
C THR A 258 -1.99 1.06 16.38
N VAL A 259 -2.01 1.07 15.03
CA VAL A 259 -0.92 1.59 14.17
C VAL A 259 -0.39 2.95 14.66
N MET A 260 -1.27 3.89 14.99
CA MET A 260 -0.87 5.24 15.45
C MET A 260 -0.17 5.23 16.82
N ALA A 261 -0.49 4.26 17.68
CA ALA A 261 0.19 4.07 18.97
C ALA A 261 1.54 3.38 18.75
N ASP A 262 1.55 2.34 17.96
CA ASP A 262 2.72 1.53 17.65
C ASP A 262 3.79 2.33 16.89
N MET A 263 3.36 3.24 16.00
CA MET A 263 4.23 4.23 15.37
C MET A 263 5.01 5.07 16.38
N ARG A 264 4.38 5.46 17.49
CA ARG A 264 5.06 6.25 18.53
C ARG A 264 6.04 5.44 19.35
N ASP A 265 5.76 4.15 19.53
CA ASP A 265 6.65 3.24 20.24
C ASP A 265 7.88 2.91 19.40
N VAL A 266 7.68 2.60 18.11
CA VAL A 266 8.74 2.22 17.18
C VAL A 266 9.54 3.42 16.71
N SER A 267 8.88 4.54 16.37
CA SER A 267 9.49 5.69 15.71
C SER A 267 10.35 5.28 14.51
N PRO A 268 9.77 4.68 13.45
CA PRO A 268 10.52 4.09 12.35
C PRO A 268 11.41 5.12 11.63
N THR A 269 12.53 4.65 11.07
CA THR A 269 13.43 5.49 10.26
C THR A 269 12.94 5.61 8.83
N VAL A 270 12.25 4.58 8.34
CA VAL A 270 11.59 4.52 7.05
C VAL A 270 10.11 4.19 7.29
N PHE A 271 9.24 5.06 6.81
CA PHE A 271 7.79 4.88 6.90
C PHE A 271 7.17 4.99 5.51
N HIS A 272 6.46 3.98 5.10
CA HIS A 272 5.75 3.94 3.83
C HIS A 272 4.24 3.82 4.08
N ALA A 273 3.47 4.54 3.28
CA ALA A 273 2.03 4.54 3.43
C ALA A 273 1.34 4.94 2.11
N VAL A 274 0.09 4.58 1.98
CA VAL A 274 -0.77 5.12 0.92
C VAL A 274 -1.14 6.57 1.26
N PRO A 275 -1.48 7.42 0.26
CA PRO A 275 -1.82 8.82 0.48
C PRO A 275 -2.83 9.06 1.60
N ARG A 276 -3.83 8.18 1.72
CA ARG A 276 -4.88 8.25 2.74
C ARG A 276 -4.35 8.32 4.18
N ILE A 277 -3.27 7.62 4.47
CA ILE A 277 -2.65 7.64 5.80
C ILE A 277 -1.99 9.00 6.06
N TRP A 278 -1.30 9.55 5.07
CA TRP A 278 -0.71 10.88 5.16
C TRP A 278 -1.78 11.98 5.32
N GLU A 279 -2.91 11.85 4.61
CA GLU A 279 -4.08 12.72 4.73
C GLU A 279 -4.66 12.67 6.15
N LYS A 280 -4.80 11.47 6.74
CA LYS A 280 -5.24 11.31 8.15
C LYS A 280 -4.30 11.98 9.14
N TYR A 281 -2.98 11.81 8.98
CA TYR A 281 -2.00 12.51 9.82
C TYR A 281 -2.12 14.03 9.68
N TYR A 282 -2.25 14.53 8.46
CA TYR A 282 -2.44 15.96 8.19
C TYR A 282 -3.71 16.50 8.86
N SER A 283 -4.84 15.86 8.64
CA SER A 283 -6.13 16.24 9.21
C SER A 283 -6.10 16.24 10.74
N ALA A 284 -5.53 15.20 11.35
CA ALA A 284 -5.38 15.11 12.80
C ALA A 284 -4.55 16.27 13.38
N ILE A 285 -3.48 16.68 12.67
CA ILE A 285 -2.66 17.85 13.09
C ILE A 285 -3.49 19.12 12.99
N VAL A 286 -4.12 19.38 11.84
CA VAL A 286 -4.86 20.62 11.57
C VAL A 286 -6.00 20.80 12.57
N LEU A 287 -6.81 19.77 12.78
CA LEU A 287 -7.94 19.80 13.72
C LEU A 287 -7.48 20.00 15.17
N LYS A 288 -6.45 19.27 15.60
CA LYS A 288 -5.90 19.46 16.95
C LYS A 288 -5.32 20.84 17.17
N MET A 289 -4.80 21.47 16.13
CA MET A 289 -4.30 22.85 16.21
C MET A 289 -5.42 23.89 16.16
N ALA A 290 -6.55 23.60 15.51
CA ALA A 290 -7.74 24.45 15.57
C ALA A 290 -8.31 24.56 17.00
N ASP A 291 -8.26 23.44 17.77
CA ASP A 291 -8.67 23.41 19.18
C ASP A 291 -7.62 23.94 20.17
N ALA A 292 -6.42 24.24 19.69
CA ALA A 292 -5.37 24.68 20.58
C ALA A 292 -5.59 26.12 21.09
N THR A 293 -4.98 26.43 22.25
CA THR A 293 -4.98 27.81 22.76
C THR A 293 -4.40 28.77 21.73
N TRP A 294 -4.84 30.03 21.74
CA TRP A 294 -4.42 31.03 20.76
C TRP A 294 -2.87 31.16 20.66
N ILE A 295 -2.15 31.06 21.80
CA ILE A 295 -0.69 31.11 21.82
C ILE A 295 -0.10 29.93 21.02
N LYS A 296 -0.56 28.69 21.29
CA LYS A 296 -0.07 27.49 20.59
C LYS A 296 -0.38 27.56 19.10
N ARG A 297 -1.59 28.00 18.74
CA ARG A 297 -2.02 28.16 17.35
C ARG A 297 -1.21 29.20 16.61
N THR A 298 -0.96 30.36 17.23
CA THR A 298 -0.12 31.42 16.64
C THR A 298 1.32 30.93 16.42
N LEU A 299 1.90 30.28 17.43
CA LEU A 299 3.26 29.74 17.35
C LEU A 299 3.38 28.68 16.24
N TYR A 300 2.40 27.79 16.15
CA TYR A 300 2.31 26.78 15.09
C TYR A 300 2.19 27.41 13.70
N ASN A 301 1.30 28.39 13.52
CA ASN A 301 1.12 29.06 12.23
C ASN A 301 2.40 29.80 11.79
N MET A 302 3.10 30.43 12.72
CA MET A 302 4.40 31.05 12.45
C MET A 302 5.44 29.99 12.05
N ALA A 303 5.51 28.88 12.77
CA ALA A 303 6.42 27.79 12.47
C ALA A 303 6.16 27.21 11.06
N ILE A 304 4.90 26.92 10.72
CA ILE A 304 4.53 26.43 9.38
C ILE A 304 4.93 27.44 8.29
N LYS A 305 4.65 28.74 8.49
CA LYS A 305 5.03 29.79 7.53
C LYS A 305 6.56 29.82 7.30
N ILE A 306 7.34 29.77 8.37
CA ILE A 306 8.81 29.76 8.30
C ILE A 306 9.31 28.46 7.64
N GLY A 307 8.76 27.29 8.06
CA GLY A 307 9.10 25.99 7.48
C GLY A 307 8.80 25.93 5.97
N THR A 308 7.65 26.43 5.55
CA THR A 308 7.28 26.49 4.13
C THR A 308 8.23 27.40 3.33
N GLN A 309 8.55 28.60 3.85
CA GLN A 309 9.49 29.51 3.17
C GLN A 309 10.89 28.91 3.04
N TYR A 310 11.39 28.28 4.12
CA TYR A 310 12.69 27.61 4.13
C TYR A 310 12.73 26.49 3.08
N ASN A 311 11.75 25.59 3.14
CA ASN A 311 11.73 24.41 2.27
C ASN A 311 11.44 24.76 0.79
N ASN A 312 10.61 25.76 0.50
CA ASN A 312 10.41 26.22 -0.89
C ASN A 312 11.72 26.70 -1.51
N LYS A 313 12.56 27.43 -0.76
CA LYS A 313 13.88 27.84 -1.26
C LYS A 313 14.85 26.66 -1.39
N ALA A 314 14.83 25.73 -0.42
CA ALA A 314 15.64 24.52 -0.47
C ALA A 314 15.30 23.66 -1.70
N LEU A 315 14.01 23.45 -1.96
CA LEU A 315 13.50 22.70 -3.11
C LEU A 315 13.84 23.36 -4.46
N ALA A 316 13.75 24.70 -4.49
CA ALA A 316 14.14 25.48 -5.68
C ALA A 316 15.67 25.60 -5.84
N LYS A 317 16.47 24.95 -4.99
CA LYS A 317 17.95 25.06 -4.95
C LYS A 317 18.44 26.53 -4.91
N GLN A 318 17.66 27.41 -4.27
CA GLN A 318 18.00 28.82 -4.10
C GLN A 318 18.81 29.06 -2.82
N SER A 319 19.56 30.15 -2.78
CA SER A 319 20.25 30.56 -1.56
C SER A 319 19.24 30.88 -0.43
N ILE A 320 19.45 30.28 0.73
CA ILE A 320 18.59 30.47 1.91
C ILE A 320 19.23 31.53 2.80
N PRO A 321 18.55 32.65 3.08
CA PRO A 321 19.08 33.69 3.98
C PRO A 321 19.36 33.13 5.38
N VAL A 322 20.47 33.56 6.00
CA VAL A 322 20.90 33.05 7.32
C VAL A 322 19.83 33.25 8.39
N HIS A 323 19.13 34.38 8.39
CA HIS A 323 18.06 34.65 9.36
C HIS A 323 16.89 33.67 9.22
N LEU A 324 16.55 33.22 7.98
CA LEU A 324 15.51 32.21 7.73
C LEU A 324 15.97 30.83 8.20
N THR A 325 17.26 30.51 8.00
CA THR A 325 17.86 29.26 8.51
C THR A 325 17.80 29.19 10.02
N LEU A 326 18.23 30.30 10.71
CA LEU A 326 18.18 30.39 12.16
C LEU A 326 16.73 30.28 12.69
N ALA A 327 15.79 31.00 12.06
CA ALA A 327 14.38 30.94 12.43
C ALA A 327 13.79 29.51 12.25
N TYR A 328 14.11 28.84 11.15
CA TYR A 328 13.68 27.46 10.92
C TYR A 328 14.19 26.51 12.00
N HIS A 329 15.47 26.57 12.36
CA HIS A 329 16.03 25.72 13.42
C HIS A 329 15.42 26.04 14.79
N LEU A 330 15.17 27.30 15.12
CA LEU A 330 14.47 27.69 16.35
C LEU A 330 13.07 27.03 16.41
N PHE A 331 12.26 27.20 15.37
CA PHE A 331 10.92 26.58 15.30
C PHE A 331 10.96 25.07 15.21
N TYR A 332 11.99 24.47 14.60
CA TYR A 332 12.21 23.04 14.63
C TYR A 332 12.33 22.52 16.07
N PHE A 333 13.16 23.12 16.90
CA PHE A 333 13.32 22.71 18.30
C PHE A 333 12.09 22.99 19.16
N VAL A 334 11.44 24.13 18.98
CA VAL A 334 10.32 24.57 19.83
C VAL A 334 9.00 23.87 19.45
N VAL A 335 8.74 23.68 18.13
CA VAL A 335 7.45 23.20 17.60
C VAL A 335 7.60 21.84 16.92
N PHE A 336 8.41 21.75 15.84
CA PHE A 336 8.38 20.59 14.94
C PHE A 336 8.92 19.33 15.58
N ARG A 337 9.98 19.41 16.37
CA ARG A 337 10.53 18.25 17.10
C ARG A 337 9.48 17.60 18.03
N LYS A 338 8.70 18.43 18.76
CA LYS A 338 7.63 17.92 19.63
C LYS A 338 6.48 17.32 18.83
N LEU A 339 6.15 17.95 17.71
CA LEU A 339 5.12 17.45 16.80
C LEU A 339 5.52 16.09 16.21
N LYS A 340 6.72 15.99 15.64
CA LYS A 340 7.27 14.75 15.09
C LYS A 340 7.27 13.62 16.12
N LYS A 341 7.71 13.87 17.35
CA LYS A 341 7.71 12.88 18.43
C LYS A 341 6.29 12.39 18.76
N ARG A 342 5.29 13.29 18.77
CA ARG A 342 3.90 12.91 19.04
C ARG A 342 3.27 12.08 17.91
N LEU A 343 3.79 12.18 16.71
CA LEU A 343 3.34 11.44 15.54
C LEU A 343 4.12 10.13 15.35
N GLY A 344 5.20 9.90 16.11
CA GLY A 344 6.10 8.76 15.90
C GLY A 344 7.10 8.96 14.75
N PHE A 345 7.39 10.20 14.37
CA PHE A 345 8.29 10.54 13.26
C PHE A 345 9.60 11.20 13.70
N ASP A 346 9.98 11.09 14.96
CA ASP A 346 11.19 11.76 15.46
C ASP A 346 12.49 11.20 14.87
N ARG A 347 12.52 9.91 14.50
CA ARG A 347 13.68 9.28 13.83
C ARG A 347 13.53 9.19 12.30
N ILE A 348 12.40 9.65 11.73
CA ILE A 348 12.13 9.46 10.31
C ILE A 348 13.19 10.10 9.43
N ARG A 349 13.75 9.32 8.53
CA ARG A 349 14.69 9.71 7.49
C ARG A 349 14.00 9.78 6.13
N PHE A 350 13.13 8.82 5.86
CA PHE A 350 12.42 8.68 4.60
C PHE A 350 10.94 8.34 4.83
N GLY A 351 10.05 9.12 4.23
CA GLY A 351 8.63 8.82 4.13
C GLY A 351 8.30 8.43 2.68
N GLY A 352 7.70 7.25 2.47
CA GLY A 352 7.23 6.80 1.16
C GLY A 352 5.73 7.06 0.98
N SER A 353 5.32 7.48 -0.22
CA SER A 353 3.92 7.52 -0.65
C SER A 353 3.79 6.86 -2.01
N GLY A 354 2.89 5.90 -2.16
CA GLY A 354 2.71 5.15 -3.39
C GLY A 354 1.32 4.54 -3.51
N ALA A 355 1.12 3.73 -4.55
CA ALA A 355 -0.12 3.05 -4.90
C ALA A 355 -1.29 3.95 -5.32
N ALA A 356 -1.25 5.24 -5.04
CA ALA A 356 -2.19 6.27 -5.52
C ALA A 356 -1.51 7.64 -5.52
N PRO A 357 -2.00 8.62 -6.30
CA PRO A 357 -1.47 9.98 -6.28
C PRO A 357 -1.74 10.67 -4.93
N ILE A 358 -0.79 11.49 -4.47
CA ILE A 358 -0.90 12.30 -3.26
C ILE A 358 -0.97 13.79 -3.59
N SER A 359 -1.70 14.57 -2.78
CA SER A 359 -1.76 16.02 -2.94
C SER A 359 -0.38 16.67 -2.72
N HIS A 360 0.03 17.56 -3.62
CA HIS A 360 1.27 18.33 -3.50
C HIS A 360 1.30 19.20 -2.23
N GLU A 361 0.14 19.65 -1.77
CA GLU A 361 0.04 20.46 -0.56
C GLU A 361 0.37 19.63 0.69
N ILE A 362 -0.03 18.35 0.71
CA ILE A 362 0.36 17.41 1.78
C ILE A 362 1.88 17.19 1.79
N LEU A 363 2.47 16.97 0.61
CA LEU A 363 3.92 16.81 0.48
C LEU A 363 4.67 18.04 1.01
N LYS A 364 4.26 19.25 0.59
CA LYS A 364 4.84 20.52 1.06
C LYS A 364 4.65 20.72 2.54
N PHE A 365 3.48 20.38 3.09
CA PHE A 365 3.19 20.48 4.51
C PHE A 365 4.16 19.62 5.33
N PHE A 366 4.23 18.31 5.03
CA PHE A 366 5.12 17.41 5.76
C PHE A 366 6.59 17.78 5.59
N GLN A 367 6.99 18.18 4.40
CA GLN A 367 8.33 18.70 4.15
C GLN A 367 8.62 19.93 5.01
N SER A 368 7.64 20.85 5.19
CA SER A 368 7.82 22.06 6.00
C SER A 368 8.09 21.79 7.47
N ILE A 369 7.58 20.66 8.01
CA ILE A 369 7.81 20.23 9.40
C ILE A 369 8.98 19.24 9.53
N GLY A 370 9.72 19.00 8.45
CA GLY A 370 10.91 18.15 8.43
C GLY A 370 10.58 16.65 8.37
N ILE A 371 9.48 16.28 7.74
CA ILE A 371 9.14 14.89 7.38
C ILE A 371 9.21 14.76 5.86
N PRO A 372 10.28 14.13 5.31
CA PRO A 372 10.48 14.06 3.88
C PRO A 372 9.64 12.93 3.26
N ILE A 373 8.53 13.29 2.62
CA ILE A 373 7.73 12.33 1.86
C ILE A 373 8.20 12.32 0.41
N ARG A 374 8.38 11.13 -0.13
CA ARG A 374 8.81 10.85 -1.51
C ARG A 374 7.78 9.98 -2.20
N GLU A 375 7.46 10.31 -3.42
CA GLU A 375 6.52 9.55 -4.23
C GLU A 375 7.23 8.41 -4.95
N GLY A 376 6.53 7.28 -5.07
CA GLY A 376 6.91 6.15 -5.89
C GLY A 376 5.75 5.73 -6.80
N TYR A 377 6.10 5.28 -8.01
CA TYR A 377 5.14 4.80 -9.01
C TYR A 377 5.50 3.39 -9.45
N GLY A 378 4.48 2.58 -9.57
CA GLY A 378 4.51 1.24 -10.11
C GLY A 378 3.21 0.51 -9.89
N MET A 379 3.19 -0.74 -10.24
CA MET A 379 2.02 -1.61 -10.20
C MET A 379 2.47 -3.04 -9.89
N THR A 380 1.55 -3.95 -9.67
CA THR A 380 1.90 -5.35 -9.39
C THR A 380 2.72 -5.96 -10.52
N GLU A 381 2.39 -5.60 -11.76
CA GLU A 381 3.06 -6.08 -12.98
C GLU A 381 4.52 -5.55 -13.13
N THR A 382 4.89 -4.53 -12.36
CA THR A 382 6.28 -4.05 -12.25
C THR A 382 6.96 -4.48 -10.95
N THR A 383 6.41 -5.47 -10.25
CA THR A 383 6.83 -5.91 -8.92
C THR A 383 6.87 -4.75 -7.91
N GLY A 384 5.90 -3.84 -8.02
CA GLY A 384 5.61 -2.78 -7.06
C GLY A 384 6.16 -1.40 -7.42
N VAL A 385 7.34 -1.27 -7.99
CA VAL A 385 7.92 0.05 -8.27
C VAL A 385 8.78 0.06 -9.54
N THR A 386 8.66 1.14 -10.29
CA THR A 386 9.47 1.40 -11.51
C THR A 386 10.08 2.80 -11.51
N HIS A 387 9.41 3.78 -10.87
CA HIS A 387 9.93 5.13 -10.67
C HIS A 387 9.85 5.50 -9.19
N MET A 388 10.84 6.25 -8.72
CA MET A 388 10.88 6.67 -7.33
C MET A 388 11.60 8.01 -7.21
N SER A 389 11.08 8.87 -6.33
CA SER A 389 11.78 10.09 -5.92
C SER A 389 12.99 9.74 -5.06
N ASP A 390 14.16 10.18 -5.47
CA ASP A 390 15.42 10.01 -4.75
C ASP A 390 15.36 10.73 -3.38
N GLU A 391 15.98 10.17 -2.36
CA GLU A 391 16.01 10.78 -1.03
C GLU A 391 16.65 12.18 -1.05
N ARG A 392 17.67 12.38 -1.88
CA ARG A 392 18.46 13.62 -1.96
C ARG A 392 18.03 14.55 -3.09
N ASN A 393 17.55 13.96 -4.20
CA ASN A 393 17.15 14.68 -5.41
C ASN A 393 15.73 14.31 -5.81
N PHE A 394 14.79 15.20 -5.56
CA PHE A 394 13.40 14.99 -5.91
C PHE A 394 12.75 16.29 -6.41
N LYS A 395 11.65 16.13 -7.14
CA LYS A 395 10.87 17.22 -7.70
C LYS A 395 9.40 17.02 -7.33
N VAL A 396 8.84 17.92 -6.56
CA VAL A 396 7.42 17.86 -6.14
C VAL A 396 6.52 17.88 -7.38
N GLY A 397 5.52 17.01 -7.39
CA GLY A 397 4.62 16.86 -8.53
C GLY A 397 5.08 15.85 -9.56
N THR A 398 6.13 15.09 -9.24
CA THR A 398 6.60 13.97 -10.03
C THR A 398 6.77 12.75 -9.15
N VAL A 399 6.68 11.57 -9.75
CA VAL A 399 6.94 10.29 -9.05
C VAL A 399 8.42 9.91 -9.08
N GLY A 400 9.29 10.87 -9.35
CA GLY A 400 10.73 10.64 -9.42
C GLY A 400 11.22 10.20 -10.78
N ARG A 401 12.41 9.60 -10.78
CA ARG A 401 13.06 9.04 -11.97
C ARG A 401 12.90 7.53 -12.02
N ALA A 402 13.09 6.97 -13.20
CA ALA A 402 13.16 5.53 -13.36
C ALA A 402 14.24 4.91 -12.45
N LEU A 403 13.95 3.74 -11.91
CA LEU A 403 14.94 2.95 -11.17
C LEU A 403 16.13 2.61 -12.08
N PRO A 404 17.34 2.41 -11.53
CA PRO A 404 18.50 1.96 -12.29
C PRO A 404 18.16 0.77 -13.20
N GLU A 405 18.72 0.73 -14.41
CA GLU A 405 18.49 -0.31 -15.43
C GLU A 405 17.03 -0.41 -15.93
N THR A 406 16.22 0.63 -15.76
CA THR A 406 14.86 0.71 -16.29
C THR A 406 14.84 1.53 -17.58
N GLU A 407 14.31 0.96 -18.64
CA GLU A 407 13.99 1.66 -19.87
C GLU A 407 12.54 2.16 -19.84
N VAL A 408 12.34 3.40 -20.25
CA VAL A 408 11.01 4.05 -20.24
C VAL A 408 10.76 4.70 -21.58
N ARG A 409 9.54 4.59 -22.09
CA ARG A 409 9.05 5.29 -23.30
C ARG A 409 7.68 5.87 -23.03
N ILE A 410 7.40 7.00 -23.62
CA ILE A 410 6.04 7.54 -23.73
C ILE A 410 5.55 7.22 -25.14
N ALA A 411 4.50 6.44 -25.25
CA ALA A 411 3.88 6.09 -26.52
C ALA A 411 3.17 7.32 -27.18
N GLU A 412 2.80 7.22 -28.43
CA GLU A 412 2.16 8.33 -29.18
C GLU A 412 0.86 8.83 -28.52
N ASP A 413 0.15 7.94 -27.85
CA ASP A 413 -1.08 8.27 -27.11
C ASP A 413 -0.83 8.72 -25.66
N GLY A 414 0.44 8.93 -25.28
CA GLY A 414 0.87 9.37 -23.96
C GLY A 414 1.01 8.25 -22.93
N GLU A 415 0.81 6.98 -23.30
CA GLU A 415 0.95 5.85 -22.40
C GLU A 415 2.41 5.65 -21.98
N ILE A 416 2.62 5.40 -20.68
CA ILE A 416 3.91 5.05 -20.13
C ILE A 416 4.18 3.56 -20.41
N VAL A 417 5.30 3.27 -21.08
CA VAL A 417 5.72 1.89 -21.37
C VAL A 417 7.09 1.66 -20.77
N VAL A 418 7.26 0.56 -20.04
CA VAL A 418 8.46 0.29 -19.26
C VAL A 418 9.05 -1.10 -19.53
N ARG A 419 10.38 -1.23 -19.38
CA ARG A 419 11.10 -2.50 -19.50
C ARG A 419 12.21 -2.57 -18.46
N HIS A 420 12.20 -3.59 -17.62
CA HIS A 420 13.26 -3.91 -16.65
C HIS A 420 13.09 -5.35 -16.10
N LYS A 421 14.08 -5.87 -15.38
CA LYS A 421 14.02 -7.23 -14.82
C LYS A 421 12.95 -7.45 -13.75
N GLY A 422 12.37 -6.39 -13.20
CA GLY A 422 11.23 -6.46 -12.27
C GLY A 422 9.86 -6.61 -12.96
N ILE A 423 9.79 -6.66 -14.30
CA ILE A 423 8.52 -6.91 -15.00
C ILE A 423 8.07 -8.35 -14.74
N PHE A 424 6.80 -8.52 -14.42
CA PHE A 424 6.19 -9.82 -14.08
C PHE A 424 6.29 -10.85 -15.22
N LYS A 425 6.10 -12.11 -14.88
CA LYS A 425 6.13 -13.20 -15.88
C LYS A 425 4.88 -13.21 -16.77
N GLY A 426 3.80 -12.63 -16.31
CA GLY A 426 2.48 -12.67 -16.93
C GLY A 426 1.39 -13.02 -15.93
N TYR A 427 0.15 -13.07 -16.40
CA TYR A 427 -1.01 -13.49 -15.58
C TYR A 427 -1.15 -15.01 -15.60
N TYR A 428 -1.34 -15.59 -14.42
CA TYR A 428 -1.52 -17.02 -14.26
C TYR A 428 -2.76 -17.51 -15.01
N LYS A 429 -2.60 -18.53 -15.87
CA LYS A 429 -3.64 -19.11 -16.75
C LYS A 429 -4.32 -18.10 -17.71
N ASP A 430 -3.73 -16.93 -17.94
CA ASP A 430 -4.31 -15.92 -18.83
C ASP A 430 -3.26 -15.36 -19.81
N PRO A 431 -2.81 -16.17 -20.78
CA PRO A 431 -1.82 -15.75 -21.76
C PRO A 431 -2.34 -14.63 -22.71
N GLU A 432 -3.66 -14.58 -22.96
CA GLU A 432 -4.26 -13.56 -23.82
C GLU A 432 -4.15 -12.19 -23.13
N LYS A 433 -4.55 -12.08 -21.88
CA LYS A 433 -4.40 -10.85 -21.12
C LYS A 433 -2.94 -10.47 -20.88
N THR A 434 -2.05 -11.46 -20.79
CA THR A 434 -0.61 -11.20 -20.72
C THR A 434 -0.12 -10.52 -22.00
N ALA A 435 -0.49 -11.07 -23.17
CA ALA A 435 -0.11 -10.52 -24.47
C ALA A 435 -0.71 -9.13 -24.74
N GLU A 436 -1.87 -8.77 -24.14
CA GLU A 436 -2.45 -7.43 -24.25
C GLU A 436 -1.56 -6.35 -23.60
N VAL A 437 -0.81 -6.69 -22.55
CA VAL A 437 -0.03 -5.71 -21.76
C VAL A 437 1.48 -5.90 -21.87
N LEU A 438 1.96 -7.08 -22.22
CA LEU A 438 3.39 -7.40 -22.28
C LEU A 438 3.81 -7.86 -23.68
N ASN A 439 4.54 -6.99 -24.40
CA ASN A 439 5.00 -7.22 -25.76
C ASN A 439 6.51 -7.00 -25.86
N ASP A 440 7.26 -8.02 -26.29
CA ASP A 440 8.73 -7.98 -26.46
C ASP A 440 9.48 -7.45 -25.21
N GLY A 441 9.01 -7.82 -24.03
CA GLY A 441 9.56 -7.39 -22.75
C GLY A 441 9.17 -5.96 -22.33
N TRP A 442 8.36 -5.26 -23.12
CA TRP A 442 7.79 -3.96 -22.80
C TRP A 442 6.41 -4.11 -22.16
N LEU A 443 6.25 -3.55 -20.98
CA LEU A 443 4.97 -3.51 -20.30
C LEU A 443 4.23 -2.21 -20.63
N HIS A 444 3.02 -2.33 -21.17
CA HIS A 444 2.05 -1.28 -21.33
C HIS A 444 1.31 -1.08 -20.01
N THR A 445 1.54 0.06 -19.35
CA THR A 445 1.06 0.28 -17.98
C THR A 445 -0.42 0.65 -17.91
N GLY A 446 -0.97 1.17 -18.99
CA GLY A 446 -2.31 1.77 -19.02
C GLY A 446 -2.39 3.12 -18.31
N ASP A 447 -1.26 3.67 -17.85
CA ASP A 447 -1.15 4.98 -17.23
C ASP A 447 -0.54 5.98 -18.20
N VAL A 448 -1.00 7.23 -18.16
CA VAL A 448 -0.55 8.32 -19.03
C VAL A 448 0.33 9.29 -18.24
N GLY A 449 1.41 9.74 -18.86
CA GLY A 449 2.33 10.67 -18.23
C GLY A 449 3.30 11.32 -19.20
N GLU A 450 4.14 12.18 -18.66
CA GLU A 450 5.19 12.90 -19.38
C GLU A 450 6.52 12.82 -18.62
N ILE A 451 7.63 12.76 -19.35
CA ILE A 451 8.98 12.79 -18.77
C ILE A 451 9.58 14.15 -19.13
N ASP A 452 10.05 14.88 -18.12
CA ASP A 452 10.70 16.16 -18.34
C ASP A 452 12.18 15.99 -18.77
N ASP A 453 12.79 17.13 -19.17
CA ASP A 453 14.20 17.16 -19.65
C ASP A 453 15.22 16.67 -18.61
N GLU A 454 14.84 16.62 -17.33
CA GLU A 454 15.66 16.11 -16.24
C GLU A 454 15.41 14.60 -15.96
N GLY A 455 14.47 13.97 -16.69
CA GLY A 455 14.12 12.55 -16.56
C GLY A 455 13.13 12.24 -15.42
N TYR A 456 12.43 13.25 -14.89
CA TYR A 456 11.37 13.04 -13.91
C TYR A 456 10.05 12.71 -14.59
N LEU A 457 9.39 11.64 -14.12
CA LEU A 457 8.08 11.23 -14.61
C LEU A 457 6.98 11.97 -13.84
N LYS A 458 6.09 12.61 -14.58
CA LYS A 458 4.85 13.19 -14.08
C LYS A 458 3.68 12.37 -14.58
N LEU A 459 2.90 11.80 -13.65
CA LEU A 459 1.67 11.08 -13.99
C LEU A 459 0.55 12.06 -14.27
N THR A 460 -0.25 11.76 -15.28
CA THR A 460 -1.46 12.53 -15.61
C THR A 460 -2.68 11.83 -15.04
N ASP A 461 -3.00 10.62 -15.50
CA ASP A 461 -4.11 9.79 -15.04
C ASP A 461 -4.04 8.39 -15.70
N ARG A 462 -5.00 7.52 -15.38
CA ARG A 462 -5.19 6.28 -16.13
C ARG A 462 -5.84 6.57 -17.48
N LYS A 463 -5.31 5.94 -18.53
CA LYS A 463 -5.79 6.11 -19.91
C LYS A 463 -7.31 5.92 -20.06
N LYS A 464 -7.86 4.92 -19.38
CA LYS A 464 -9.30 4.58 -19.39
C LYS A 464 -10.16 5.43 -18.45
N ASP A 465 -9.56 6.15 -17.51
CA ASP A 465 -10.27 6.97 -16.53
C ASP A 465 -10.30 8.46 -16.92
N LEU A 466 -9.52 8.85 -17.96
CA LEU A 466 -9.54 10.20 -18.51
C LEU A 466 -10.96 10.57 -18.96
N ILE A 467 -11.43 11.72 -18.48
CA ILE A 467 -12.72 12.29 -18.87
C ILE A 467 -12.54 13.09 -20.17
N ILE A 468 -13.30 12.72 -21.21
CA ILE A 468 -13.40 13.52 -22.43
C ILE A 468 -14.75 14.24 -22.38
N THR A 469 -14.72 15.52 -22.05
CA THR A 469 -15.96 16.32 -21.99
C THR A 469 -16.65 16.43 -23.36
N ALA A 470 -17.94 16.79 -23.38
CA ALA A 470 -18.68 17.03 -24.63
C ALA A 470 -18.01 18.10 -25.53
N GLY A 471 -17.17 18.96 -24.95
CA GLY A 471 -16.36 19.94 -25.69
C GLY A 471 -15.00 19.42 -26.18
N GLY A 472 -14.72 18.11 -26.05
CA GLY A 472 -13.48 17.49 -26.53
C GLY A 472 -12.25 17.78 -25.65
N LYS A 473 -12.42 18.24 -24.40
CA LYS A 473 -11.31 18.48 -23.48
C LYS A 473 -11.03 17.23 -22.65
N ASN A 474 -9.76 16.80 -22.61
CA ASN A 474 -9.27 15.77 -21.73
C ASN A 474 -9.05 16.34 -20.33
N ILE A 475 -9.63 15.72 -19.34
CA ILE A 475 -9.52 16.12 -17.93
C ILE A 475 -9.10 14.89 -17.13
N ALA A 476 -8.13 15.06 -16.24
CA ALA A 476 -7.66 14.07 -15.30
C ALA A 476 -8.54 14.13 -14.03
N PRO A 477 -9.50 13.22 -13.83
CA PRO A 477 -10.39 13.29 -12.67
C PRO A 477 -9.64 13.08 -11.35
N GLN A 478 -8.62 12.21 -11.31
CA GLN A 478 -7.85 11.95 -10.10
C GLN A 478 -7.16 13.20 -9.55
N PHE A 479 -6.72 14.11 -10.42
CA PHE A 479 -6.14 15.38 -10.00
C PHE A 479 -7.14 16.22 -9.18
N LEU A 480 -8.38 16.36 -9.66
CA LEU A 480 -9.44 17.09 -8.98
C LEU A 480 -9.88 16.42 -7.69
N GLU A 481 -10.00 15.10 -7.72
CA GLU A 481 -10.35 14.26 -6.57
C GLU A 481 -9.32 14.40 -5.44
N ASN A 482 -8.03 14.44 -5.78
CA ASN A 482 -6.96 14.64 -4.80
C ASN A 482 -6.97 16.06 -4.20
N LEU A 483 -7.32 17.08 -5.00
CA LEU A 483 -7.51 18.42 -4.46
C LEU A 483 -8.69 18.49 -3.49
N LEU A 484 -9.80 17.79 -3.78
CA LEU A 484 -10.94 17.70 -2.86
C LEU A 484 -10.57 16.97 -1.56
N LYS A 485 -9.88 15.84 -1.66
CA LYS A 485 -9.45 15.03 -0.50
C LYS A 485 -8.38 15.71 0.38
N PHE A 486 -7.80 16.82 -0.06
CA PHE A 486 -6.97 17.66 0.82
C PHE A 486 -7.80 18.32 1.93
N SER A 487 -9.10 18.48 1.74
CA SER A 487 -9.99 18.94 2.82
C SER A 487 -10.11 17.91 3.93
N PRO A 488 -9.94 18.28 5.21
CA PRO A 488 -10.13 17.35 6.33
C PRO A 488 -11.58 16.84 6.44
N TYR A 489 -12.54 17.45 5.74
CA TYR A 489 -13.96 17.11 5.78
C TYR A 489 -14.37 16.15 4.66
N ILE A 490 -13.52 15.90 3.68
CA ILE A 490 -13.81 15.03 2.53
C ILE A 490 -13.00 13.74 2.64
N ASN A 491 -13.70 12.62 2.76
CA ASN A 491 -13.12 11.30 2.81
C ASN A 491 -12.75 10.77 1.43
N ASP A 492 -13.72 10.85 0.49
CA ASP A 492 -13.55 10.46 -0.89
C ASP A 492 -14.32 11.39 -1.82
N ALA A 493 -13.87 11.44 -3.07
CA ALA A 493 -14.54 12.18 -4.13
C ALA A 493 -14.43 11.43 -5.45
N VAL A 494 -15.50 11.42 -6.22
CA VAL A 494 -15.55 10.84 -7.57
C VAL A 494 -16.02 11.91 -8.54
N VAL A 495 -15.12 12.36 -9.40
CA VAL A 495 -15.43 13.36 -10.43
C VAL A 495 -16.00 12.69 -11.67
N ILE A 496 -17.11 13.22 -12.18
CA ILE A 496 -17.90 12.70 -13.27
C ILE A 496 -18.04 13.77 -14.34
N GLY A 497 -17.91 13.41 -15.62
CA GLY A 497 -18.00 14.39 -16.69
C GLY A 497 -17.77 13.83 -18.10
N ASP A 498 -17.53 12.52 -18.23
CA ASP A 498 -17.29 11.92 -19.54
C ASP A 498 -18.51 12.12 -20.45
N ARG A 499 -18.26 12.69 -21.63
CA ARG A 499 -19.29 13.12 -22.62
C ARG A 499 -20.34 14.09 -22.08
N ARG A 500 -20.06 14.77 -20.96
CA ARG A 500 -20.97 15.75 -20.33
C ARG A 500 -20.51 17.17 -20.59
N LYS A 501 -21.45 18.13 -20.43
CA LYS A 501 -21.19 19.56 -20.68
C LYS A 501 -20.32 20.22 -19.61
N TYR A 502 -20.28 19.64 -18.38
CA TYR A 502 -19.53 20.13 -17.23
C TYR A 502 -19.23 18.98 -16.27
N LEU A 503 -18.33 19.23 -15.35
CA LEU A 503 -17.98 18.26 -14.30
C LEU A 503 -18.93 18.36 -13.12
N THR A 504 -19.21 17.20 -12.54
CA THR A 504 -19.91 17.05 -11.26
C THR A 504 -19.08 16.15 -10.36
N ALA A 505 -19.42 16.10 -9.06
CA ALA A 505 -18.76 15.19 -8.13
C ALA A 505 -19.75 14.50 -7.20
N ILE A 506 -19.49 13.23 -6.91
CA ILE A 506 -20.01 12.54 -5.73
C ILE A 506 -18.96 12.69 -4.63
N ILE A 507 -19.37 13.12 -3.44
CA ILE A 507 -18.49 13.38 -2.30
C ILE A 507 -18.92 12.51 -1.12
N VAL A 508 -17.95 11.86 -0.51
CA VAL A 508 -18.11 11.16 0.76
C VAL A 508 -17.40 11.98 1.83
N ILE A 509 -18.14 12.38 2.86
CA ILE A 509 -17.59 13.17 3.97
C ILE A 509 -16.81 12.30 4.95
N ASP A 510 -15.82 12.90 5.61
CA ASP A 510 -15.16 12.29 6.76
C ASP A 510 -16.07 12.41 7.98
N GLU A 511 -16.64 11.28 8.42
CA GLU A 511 -17.66 11.24 9.46
C GLU A 511 -17.17 11.86 10.77
N GLU A 512 -15.96 11.52 11.21
CA GLU A 512 -15.41 11.98 12.49
C GLU A 512 -15.21 13.50 12.48
N ASN A 513 -14.58 14.02 11.45
CA ASN A 513 -14.24 15.43 11.32
C ASN A 513 -15.49 16.30 11.09
N VAL A 514 -16.45 15.81 10.30
CA VAL A 514 -17.70 16.52 10.04
C VAL A 514 -18.63 16.46 11.26
N THR A 515 -18.67 15.33 11.98
CA THR A 515 -19.40 15.23 13.25
C THR A 515 -18.88 16.25 14.25
N LYS A 516 -17.56 16.36 14.39
CA LYS A 516 -16.96 17.38 15.26
C LYS A 516 -17.34 18.80 14.82
N TYR A 517 -17.23 19.10 13.52
CA TYR A 517 -17.66 20.40 12.98
C TYR A 517 -19.14 20.68 13.29
N ALA A 518 -20.01 19.69 13.06
CA ALA A 518 -21.44 19.82 13.33
C ALA A 518 -21.73 20.11 14.82
N GLN A 519 -21.03 19.43 15.73
CA GLN A 519 -21.12 19.70 17.17
C GLN A 519 -20.66 21.11 17.53
N ASP A 520 -19.53 21.56 17.01
CA ASP A 520 -18.98 22.90 17.24
C ASP A 520 -19.93 24.00 16.72
N GLN A 521 -20.60 23.74 15.58
CA GLN A 521 -21.58 24.65 14.98
C GLN A 521 -23.02 24.45 15.51
N LYS A 522 -23.23 23.48 16.43
CA LYS A 522 -24.55 23.13 16.99
C LYS A 522 -25.58 22.70 15.93
N VAL A 523 -25.11 22.06 14.85
CA VAL A 523 -25.96 21.48 13.82
C VAL A 523 -26.70 20.28 14.40
N GLN A 524 -28.02 20.21 14.19
CA GLN A 524 -28.81 19.07 14.66
C GLN A 524 -28.85 17.96 13.63
N PHE A 525 -28.45 16.78 14.03
CA PHE A 525 -28.54 15.55 13.24
C PHE A 525 -28.73 14.33 14.16
N THR A 526 -29.24 13.23 13.61
CA THR A 526 -29.48 11.99 14.36
C THR A 526 -28.69 10.81 13.79
N THR A 527 -28.42 10.83 12.51
CA THR A 527 -27.69 9.77 11.78
C THR A 527 -26.71 10.41 10.81
N PHE A 528 -25.76 9.61 10.31
CA PHE A 528 -24.86 10.03 9.24
C PHE A 528 -25.65 10.56 8.04
N ALA A 529 -26.69 9.85 7.60
CA ALA A 529 -27.52 10.25 6.47
C ALA A 529 -28.26 11.59 6.68
N THR A 530 -28.67 11.91 7.91
CA THR A 530 -29.27 13.22 8.21
C THR A 530 -28.24 14.32 8.28
N MET A 531 -27.02 14.01 8.76
CA MET A 531 -25.91 14.95 8.79
C MET A 531 -25.49 15.37 7.36
N THR A 532 -25.40 14.44 6.41
CA THR A 532 -25.02 14.75 5.03
C THR A 532 -26.01 15.67 4.29
N LYS A 533 -27.25 15.77 4.78
CA LYS A 533 -28.33 16.61 4.22
C LYS A 533 -28.50 17.94 4.93
N ALA A 534 -27.82 18.16 6.07
CA ALA A 534 -27.92 19.42 6.81
C ALA A 534 -27.35 20.58 5.97
N PRO A 535 -28.07 21.71 5.86
CA PRO A 535 -27.63 22.86 5.04
C PRO A 535 -26.23 23.33 5.39
N GLU A 536 -25.89 23.37 6.67
CA GLU A 536 -24.58 23.82 7.17
C GLU A 536 -23.45 22.89 6.71
N ILE A 537 -23.72 21.60 6.57
CA ILE A 537 -22.74 20.62 6.08
C ILE A 537 -22.62 20.74 4.56
N VAL A 538 -23.75 20.91 3.85
CA VAL A 538 -23.70 21.17 2.40
C VAL A 538 -22.91 22.44 2.12
N ASP A 539 -23.13 23.51 2.88
CA ASP A 539 -22.40 24.77 2.75
C ASP A 539 -20.90 24.61 3.05
N LEU A 540 -20.55 23.82 4.08
CA LEU A 540 -19.16 23.48 4.38
C LEU A 540 -18.49 22.82 3.16
N ILE A 541 -19.12 21.80 2.60
CA ILE A 541 -18.56 21.08 1.44
C ILE A 541 -18.54 21.97 0.20
N GLN A 542 -19.56 22.85 0.01
CA GLN A 542 -19.52 23.85 -1.09
C GLN A 542 -18.31 24.77 -0.99
N GLN A 543 -17.97 25.23 0.22
CA GLN A 543 -16.77 26.06 0.42
C GLN A 543 -15.48 25.29 0.05
N GLU A 544 -15.40 24.01 0.36
CA GLU A 544 -14.24 23.17 -0.03
C GLU A 544 -14.17 22.98 -1.55
N VAL A 545 -15.31 22.70 -2.21
CA VAL A 545 -15.38 22.62 -3.68
C VAL A 545 -14.99 23.96 -4.32
N ASP A 546 -15.44 25.08 -3.76
CA ASP A 546 -15.08 26.41 -4.26
C ASP A 546 -13.59 26.73 -4.11
N LYS A 547 -12.95 26.22 -3.04
CA LYS A 547 -11.49 26.32 -2.88
C LYS A 547 -10.75 25.60 -4.01
N VAL A 548 -11.19 24.40 -4.37
CA VAL A 548 -10.64 23.63 -5.49
C VAL A 548 -10.88 24.35 -6.81
N ASN A 549 -12.12 24.78 -7.08
CA ASN A 549 -12.50 25.47 -8.30
C ASN A 549 -11.68 26.75 -8.57
N ARG A 550 -11.17 27.42 -7.53
CA ARG A 550 -10.29 28.59 -7.67
C ARG A 550 -8.86 28.25 -8.10
N GLN A 551 -8.46 26.99 -7.99
CA GLN A 551 -7.09 26.54 -8.28
C GLN A 551 -6.95 25.91 -9.67
N VAL A 552 -8.07 25.67 -10.35
CA VAL A 552 -8.12 24.92 -11.63
C VAL A 552 -8.71 25.77 -12.75
N ALA A 553 -8.56 25.31 -13.99
CA ALA A 553 -9.11 25.99 -15.14
C ALA A 553 -10.65 25.92 -15.13
N ARG A 554 -11.33 26.93 -15.73
CA ARG A 554 -12.80 27.02 -15.76
C ARG A 554 -13.49 25.77 -16.31
N VAL A 555 -12.85 25.05 -17.21
CA VAL A 555 -13.38 23.81 -17.81
C VAL A 555 -13.31 22.64 -16.84
N GLU A 556 -12.42 22.70 -15.87
CA GLU A 556 -12.23 21.70 -14.82
C GLU A 556 -13.06 21.98 -13.57
N ASN A 557 -13.82 23.08 -13.54
CA ASN A 557 -14.64 23.42 -12.39
C ASN A 557 -15.77 22.41 -12.17
N ILE A 558 -15.88 21.92 -10.95
CA ILE A 558 -17.00 21.09 -10.48
C ILE A 558 -18.20 22.00 -10.28
N ARG A 559 -19.23 21.82 -11.11
CA ARG A 559 -20.41 22.69 -11.14
C ARG A 559 -21.49 22.33 -10.16
N LYS A 560 -21.68 21.04 -9.93
CA LYS A 560 -22.64 20.50 -8.96
C LYS A 560 -21.99 19.31 -8.25
N PHE A 561 -22.40 19.04 -7.04
CA PHE A 561 -22.00 17.84 -6.31
C PHE A 561 -23.18 17.24 -5.56
N ARG A 562 -23.01 16.01 -5.10
CA ARG A 562 -23.88 15.34 -4.14
C ARG A 562 -23.03 14.68 -3.07
N ILE A 563 -23.49 14.79 -1.81
CA ILE A 563 -22.88 14.09 -0.69
C ILE A 563 -23.60 12.76 -0.55
N LEU A 564 -22.84 11.66 -0.49
CA LEU A 564 -23.41 10.35 -0.21
C LEU A 564 -23.84 10.27 1.26
N ASP A 565 -24.94 9.57 1.50
CA ASP A 565 -25.51 9.35 2.83
C ASP A 565 -24.95 8.07 3.50
N LYS A 566 -23.92 7.47 2.90
CA LYS A 566 -23.14 6.35 3.45
C LYS A 566 -21.66 6.46 3.04
N LYS A 567 -20.80 5.68 3.72
CA LYS A 567 -19.42 5.43 3.29
C LYS A 567 -19.39 4.46 2.11
N LEU A 568 -18.27 4.41 1.40
CA LEU A 568 -18.02 3.39 0.37
C LEU A 568 -17.45 2.13 1.03
N TYR A 569 -17.97 0.97 0.63
CA TYR A 569 -17.58 -0.33 1.19
C TYR A 569 -17.09 -1.30 0.12
N THR A 570 -16.20 -2.20 0.53
CA THR A 570 -15.66 -3.26 -0.34
C THR A 570 -16.74 -4.30 -0.68
N GLU A 571 -17.58 -4.62 0.30
CA GLU A 571 -18.69 -5.58 0.18
C GLU A 571 -19.73 -5.12 -0.84
N ASP A 572 -19.93 -3.82 -0.99
CA ASP A 572 -20.83 -3.22 -1.98
C ASP A 572 -20.18 -3.13 -3.37
N GLY A 573 -18.92 -3.53 -3.50
CA GLY A 573 -18.16 -3.44 -4.74
C GLY A 573 -17.80 -2.02 -5.17
N GLU A 574 -17.85 -1.05 -4.26
CA GLU A 574 -17.62 0.38 -4.52
C GLU A 574 -16.14 0.75 -4.48
N VAL A 575 -15.39 0.08 -3.60
CA VAL A 575 -13.94 0.22 -3.48
C VAL A 575 -13.25 -1.15 -3.58
N THR A 576 -11.95 -1.13 -3.84
CA THR A 576 -11.12 -2.33 -3.76
C THR A 576 -10.73 -2.61 -2.30
N PRO A 577 -10.20 -3.80 -1.95
CA PRO A 577 -9.63 -4.06 -0.62
C PRO A 577 -8.54 -3.05 -0.20
N THR A 578 -7.89 -2.40 -1.16
CA THR A 578 -6.93 -1.31 -0.92
C THR A 578 -7.58 0.08 -0.90
N MET A 579 -8.90 0.16 -0.74
CA MET A 579 -9.71 1.39 -0.67
C MET A 579 -9.62 2.29 -1.91
N LYS A 580 -9.31 1.73 -3.09
CA LYS A 580 -9.39 2.46 -4.36
C LYS A 580 -10.82 2.41 -4.90
N VAL A 581 -11.37 3.56 -5.26
CA VAL A 581 -12.72 3.67 -5.82
C VAL A 581 -12.82 2.94 -7.16
N LYS A 582 -13.81 2.06 -7.28
CA LYS A 582 -14.18 1.38 -8.52
C LYS A 582 -15.12 2.28 -9.33
N ARG A 583 -14.58 3.20 -10.11
CA ARG A 583 -15.31 4.25 -10.84
C ARG A 583 -16.50 3.71 -11.65
N LYS A 584 -16.32 2.57 -12.33
CA LYS A 584 -17.40 1.93 -13.09
C LYS A 584 -18.57 1.54 -12.20
N SER A 585 -18.28 0.89 -11.07
CA SER A 585 -19.29 0.48 -10.09
C SER A 585 -20.05 1.70 -9.52
N ILE A 586 -19.34 2.76 -9.16
CA ILE A 586 -19.96 4.01 -8.69
C ILE A 586 -20.89 4.61 -9.75
N ASN A 587 -20.45 4.67 -11.01
CA ASN A 587 -21.26 5.20 -12.10
C ASN A 587 -22.53 4.38 -12.35
N GLU A 588 -22.48 3.06 -12.17
CA GLU A 588 -23.61 2.16 -12.34
C GLU A 588 -24.57 2.24 -11.14
N GLN A 589 -24.06 2.15 -9.92
CA GLN A 589 -24.88 2.13 -8.71
C GLN A 589 -25.55 3.47 -8.41
N TYR A 590 -24.86 4.58 -8.67
CA TYR A 590 -25.36 5.94 -8.40
C TYR A 590 -25.84 6.66 -9.64
N LYS A 591 -26.24 5.93 -10.69
CA LYS A 591 -26.66 6.49 -11.97
C LYS A 591 -27.74 7.56 -11.83
N ASP A 592 -28.79 7.30 -11.06
CA ASP A 592 -29.91 8.24 -10.88
C ASP A 592 -29.47 9.51 -10.13
N LEU A 593 -28.61 9.35 -9.13
CA LEU A 593 -28.02 10.49 -8.42
C LEU A 593 -27.16 11.35 -9.36
N ILE A 594 -26.36 10.71 -10.20
CA ILE A 594 -25.53 11.37 -11.21
C ILE A 594 -26.41 12.13 -12.21
N GLU A 595 -27.43 11.49 -12.78
CA GLU A 595 -28.33 12.13 -13.74
C GLU A 595 -29.06 13.33 -13.10
N SER A 596 -29.41 13.26 -11.83
CA SER A 596 -30.03 14.39 -11.10
C SER A 596 -29.17 15.66 -11.08
N MET A 597 -27.84 15.52 -11.19
CA MET A 597 -26.93 16.65 -11.25
C MET A 597 -26.87 17.31 -12.63
N TYR A 598 -27.29 16.59 -13.69
CA TYR A 598 -27.33 17.07 -15.09
C TYR A 598 -28.74 17.43 -15.55
N ALA A 599 -29.76 17.03 -14.81
CA ALA A 599 -31.13 17.50 -15.05
C ALA A 599 -31.20 19.02 -14.90
N ALA A 600 -31.97 19.66 -15.79
CA ALA A 600 -32.08 21.11 -15.93
C ALA A 600 -32.68 21.78 -14.69
#